data_2d77fffbd3f9b9dc1478002dc6985ca4
#
_entry.id   2d77fffbd3f9b9dc1478002dc6985ca4
#
_cell.length_a   1.000
_cell.length_b   1.000
_cell.length_c   1.000
_cell.angle_alpha   90.00
_cell.angle_beta   90.00
_cell.angle_gamma   90.00
#
_symmetry.space_group_name_H-M   'P 1'
#
loop_
_entity.id
_entity.type
_entity.pdbx_description
1 polymer ?
#
loop_
_entity_poly.entity_id
_entity_poly.type
_entity_poly.pdbx_seq_one_letter_code
_entity_poly.pdbx_strand_id
1 'polypeptide(L)'
;MGTIYEKNKLKIKEYIGVENLFDSFKLNNAGFALMMKVDQYDEIHFTTYYKYGDFVKSSIKKCIISSLKKKQKYIELDSWNFLIIDLEGDAEDAKNLFQCITNSINQLLNDKKQKIYFSIAAGAIELSKEFYSYDRVLECLNFSLNRAEGFNGNKFYLFDMQHYIRLKRKEEILKHIYWAINHDFEGFELYYQPIIDINTKSIITLEALLRLKMKDEYIQPKEFISLLEQTHLILPVGRWVLKTAMESWKELQQLIPGLKMNVNMSFVQVNQNNSVQMIIDIIKEIDTTLL
;
A
#
# COMPACT_ATOMS: atom_id res chain seq x y z
N MET A 1 15.28 -16.64 1.10
CA MET A 1 14.76 -15.35 0.65
C MET A 1 15.48 -14.26 1.42
N GLY A 2 16.55 -13.72 0.85
CA GLY A 2 17.34 -12.65 1.46
C GLY A 2 16.64 -11.31 1.23
N THR A 3 16.40 -10.62 2.28
CA THR A 3 15.69 -9.35 2.37
C THR A 3 16.38 -8.27 1.56
N ILE A 4 15.60 -7.54 0.77
CA ILE A 4 15.96 -6.34 -0.02
C ILE A 4 16.63 -5.24 0.84
N TYR A 5 16.61 -5.35 2.17
CA TYR A 5 17.20 -4.44 3.14
C TYR A 5 18.74 -4.42 3.21
N GLU A 6 19.42 -5.42 2.70
CA GLU A 6 20.90 -5.48 2.84
C GLU A 6 21.69 -4.80 1.70
N LYS A 7 21.05 -4.34 0.61
CA LYS A 7 21.75 -3.72 -0.52
C LYS A 7 21.98 -2.21 -0.41
N ASN A 8 21.37 -1.52 0.54
CA ASN A 8 21.52 -0.06 0.75
C ASN A 8 22.36 0.29 1.99
N LYS A 9 23.46 -0.38 2.22
CA LYS A 9 24.46 0.12 3.18
C LYS A 9 25.13 1.35 2.57
N LEU A 10 24.60 2.54 2.91
CA LEU A 10 25.34 3.82 2.84
C LEU A 10 26.75 3.59 3.38
N LYS A 11 27.76 4.15 2.71
CA LYS A 11 29.14 4.12 3.25
C LYS A 11 29.11 4.64 4.66
N ILE A 12 29.61 3.90 5.62
CA ILE A 12 29.51 4.13 7.07
C ILE A 12 29.80 5.57 7.49
N LYS A 13 30.67 6.29 6.80
CA LYS A 13 30.99 7.73 7.07
C LYS A 13 29.85 8.71 6.72
N GLU A 14 29.04 8.42 5.71
CA GLU A 14 27.89 9.25 5.34
C GLU A 14 26.71 9.00 6.27
N TYR A 15 26.55 7.78 6.75
CA TYR A 15 25.53 7.36 7.70
C TYR A 15 25.66 8.09 9.06
N ILE A 16 26.88 8.16 9.63
CA ILE A 16 27.15 8.87 10.89
C ILE A 16 26.86 10.37 10.77
N GLY A 17 27.11 10.96 9.59
CA GLY A 17 26.79 12.36 9.33
C GLY A 17 25.29 12.66 9.31
N VAL A 18 24.48 11.71 8.83
CA VAL A 18 23.01 11.83 8.74
C VAL A 18 22.37 11.63 10.11
N GLU A 19 22.81 10.64 10.89
CA GLU A 19 22.33 10.45 12.28
C GLU A 19 22.59 11.67 13.15
N ASN A 20 23.79 12.24 13.08
CA ASN A 20 24.14 13.47 13.82
C ASN A 20 23.27 14.67 13.40
N LEU A 21 22.84 14.74 12.13
CA LEU A 21 21.90 15.76 11.67
C LEU A 21 20.52 15.55 12.30
N PHE A 22 20.06 14.29 12.41
CA PHE A 22 18.80 13.97 13.07
C PHE A 22 18.84 14.17 14.58
N ASP A 23 19.98 14.01 15.24
CA ASP A 23 20.13 14.35 16.65
C ASP A 23 20.06 15.87 16.90
N SER A 24 20.61 16.67 16.01
CA SER A 24 20.42 18.14 16.04
C SER A 24 18.96 18.56 15.78
N PHE A 25 18.19 17.72 15.13
CA PHE A 25 16.78 17.85 14.81
C PHE A 25 15.86 17.77 16.04
N LYS A 26 16.16 16.85 16.99
CA LYS A 26 15.41 16.69 18.24
C LYS A 26 15.34 18.01 19.05
N LEU A 27 16.23 18.95 18.76
CA LEU A 27 16.33 20.23 19.48
C LEU A 27 15.39 21.32 18.94
N ASN A 28 15.04 21.31 17.64
CA ASN A 28 14.35 22.44 17.01
C ASN A 28 12.88 22.20 16.67
N ASN A 29 12.39 20.95 16.66
CA ASN A 29 10.99 20.56 16.39
C ASN A 29 10.34 21.18 15.13
N ALA A 30 11.13 21.61 14.16
CA ALA A 30 10.67 22.23 12.93
C ALA A 30 11.56 21.82 11.76
N GLY A 31 11.04 21.89 10.54
CA GLY A 31 11.77 21.60 9.33
C GLY A 31 11.07 20.58 8.43
N PHE A 32 11.75 20.23 7.34
CA PHE A 32 11.29 19.16 6.45
C PHE A 32 12.45 18.26 6.01
N ALA A 33 12.12 17.04 5.63
CA ALA A 33 12.98 16.18 4.83
C ALA A 33 12.30 15.88 3.51
N LEU A 34 13.05 15.94 2.41
CA LEU A 34 12.61 15.72 1.04
C LEU A 34 13.49 14.66 0.40
N MET A 35 12.92 13.52 0.04
CA MET A 35 13.59 12.48 -0.73
C MET A 35 13.13 12.56 -2.18
N MET A 36 14.08 12.60 -3.10
CA MET A 36 13.82 12.70 -4.53
C MET A 36 14.44 11.50 -5.25
N LYS A 37 13.76 10.98 -6.25
CA LYS A 37 14.22 9.90 -7.12
C LYS A 37 13.99 10.23 -8.57
N VAL A 38 14.95 9.89 -9.42
CA VAL A 38 14.79 9.98 -10.87
C VAL A 38 14.20 8.66 -11.36
N ASP A 39 12.98 8.72 -11.91
CA ASP A 39 12.27 7.58 -12.48
C ASP A 39 12.73 7.27 -13.90
N GLN A 40 12.60 6.00 -14.32
CA GLN A 40 12.89 5.51 -15.66
C GLN A 40 14.36 5.64 -16.10
N TYR A 41 15.26 5.82 -15.14
CA TYR A 41 16.67 5.95 -15.44
C TYR A 41 17.27 4.71 -16.11
N ASP A 42 16.88 3.53 -15.64
CA ASP A 42 17.40 2.27 -16.18
C ASP A 42 17.06 2.12 -17.68
N GLU A 43 15.86 2.57 -18.11
CA GLU A 43 15.46 2.61 -19.51
C GLU A 43 16.28 3.63 -20.31
N ILE A 44 16.57 4.80 -19.74
CA ILE A 44 17.40 5.84 -20.38
C ILE A 44 18.84 5.36 -20.50
N HIS A 45 19.34 4.66 -19.48
CA HIS A 45 20.71 4.15 -19.45
C HIS A 45 20.94 3.01 -20.45
N PHE A 46 19.95 2.11 -20.63
CA PHE A 46 20.08 0.97 -21.56
C PHE A 46 19.86 1.35 -23.04
N THR A 47 19.07 2.40 -23.30
CA THR A 47 18.72 2.82 -24.68
C THR A 47 19.61 3.90 -25.26
N THR A 48 20.39 4.60 -24.43
CA THR A 48 21.22 5.74 -24.85
C THR A 48 22.66 5.56 -24.36
N TYR A 49 23.63 6.04 -25.13
CA TYR A 49 25.07 5.93 -24.82
C TYR A 49 25.40 6.25 -23.36
N TYR A 50 26.21 5.43 -22.71
CA TYR A 50 26.69 5.53 -21.31
C TYR A 50 27.11 6.96 -20.90
N LYS A 51 27.81 7.68 -21.76
CA LYS A 51 28.21 9.09 -21.55
C LYS A 51 27.02 10.06 -21.33
N TYR A 52 25.85 9.70 -21.78
CA TYR A 52 24.66 10.51 -21.70
C TYR A 52 24.00 10.44 -20.32
N GLY A 53 23.99 9.25 -19.71
CA GLY A 53 23.49 9.06 -18.35
C GLY A 53 24.29 9.88 -17.33
N ASP A 54 25.61 9.91 -17.45
CA ASP A 54 26.47 10.72 -16.60
C ASP A 54 26.23 12.22 -16.76
N PHE A 55 25.95 12.66 -17.98
CA PHE A 55 25.58 14.06 -18.25
C PHE A 55 24.26 14.43 -17.57
N VAL A 56 23.23 13.60 -17.69
CA VAL A 56 21.92 13.81 -17.06
C VAL A 56 22.08 13.86 -15.55
N LYS A 57 22.79 12.89 -14.97
CA LYS A 57 23.06 12.82 -13.53
C LYS A 57 23.77 14.09 -13.03
N SER A 58 24.85 14.51 -13.71
CA SER A 58 25.60 15.70 -13.33
C SER A 58 24.77 16.98 -13.46
N SER A 59 23.86 17.03 -14.43
CA SER A 59 22.95 18.15 -14.66
C SER A 59 21.89 18.24 -13.58
N ILE A 60 21.27 17.12 -13.21
CA ILE A 60 20.30 17.06 -12.09
C ILE A 60 20.96 17.49 -10.79
N LYS A 61 22.13 16.93 -10.49
CA LYS A 61 22.90 17.30 -9.29
C LYS A 61 23.23 18.80 -9.24
N LYS A 62 23.63 19.39 -10.35
CA LYS A 62 23.87 20.84 -10.44
C LYS A 62 22.59 21.64 -10.18
N CYS A 63 21.46 21.27 -10.77
CA CYS A 63 20.18 21.92 -10.54
C CYS A 63 19.74 21.81 -9.08
N ILE A 64 19.88 20.64 -8.45
CA ILE A 64 19.59 20.46 -7.03
C ILE A 64 20.46 21.43 -6.21
N ILE A 65 21.78 21.33 -6.33
CA ILE A 65 22.73 22.14 -5.53
C ILE A 65 22.50 23.64 -5.72
N SER A 66 22.24 24.10 -6.95
CA SER A 66 21.99 25.53 -7.22
C SER A 66 20.65 26.04 -6.69
N SER A 67 19.70 25.15 -6.44
CA SER A 67 18.38 25.49 -5.87
C SER A 67 18.38 25.50 -4.32
N LEU A 68 19.44 24.97 -3.69
CA LEU A 68 19.51 24.89 -2.23
C LEU A 68 19.81 26.24 -1.59
N LYS A 69 19.12 26.53 -0.48
CA LYS A 69 19.46 27.61 0.43
C LYS A 69 20.68 27.21 1.30
N LYS A 70 21.46 28.21 1.80
CA LYS A 70 22.69 27.97 2.56
C LYS A 70 22.55 27.05 3.79
N LYS A 71 21.36 27.00 4.40
CA LYS A 71 21.07 26.19 5.59
C LYS A 71 20.60 24.76 5.26
N GLN A 72 20.22 24.48 4.01
CA GLN A 72 19.75 23.17 3.59
C GLN A 72 20.91 22.20 3.41
N LYS A 73 20.73 20.96 3.86
CA LYS A 73 21.70 19.89 3.72
C LYS A 73 21.28 18.97 2.59
N TYR A 74 22.25 18.53 1.81
CA TYR A 74 22.08 17.64 0.67
C TYR A 74 22.91 16.38 0.87
N ILE A 75 22.31 15.23 0.63
CA ILE A 75 22.92 13.91 0.75
C ILE A 75 22.53 13.09 -0.48
N GLU A 76 23.50 12.49 -1.12
CA GLU A 76 23.32 11.53 -2.21
C GLU A 76 23.24 10.14 -1.60
N LEU A 77 22.02 9.55 -1.55
CA LEU A 77 21.79 8.23 -0.96
C LEU A 77 22.35 7.12 -1.86
N ASP A 78 22.14 7.30 -3.15
CA ASP A 78 22.71 6.47 -4.22
C ASP A 78 22.78 7.27 -5.54
N SER A 79 22.99 6.58 -6.65
CA SER A 79 23.16 7.25 -7.95
C SER A 79 21.97 8.11 -8.38
N TRP A 80 20.75 7.86 -7.87
CA TRP A 80 19.51 8.48 -8.36
C TRP A 80 18.54 8.89 -7.25
N ASN A 81 18.90 8.62 -6.00
CA ASN A 81 18.14 9.01 -4.81
C ASN A 81 18.88 10.08 -4.04
N PHE A 82 18.20 11.18 -3.76
CA PHE A 82 18.73 12.37 -3.12
C PHE A 82 17.87 12.72 -1.91
N LEU A 83 18.53 13.03 -0.81
CA LEU A 83 17.88 13.50 0.42
C LEU A 83 18.27 14.94 0.70
N ILE A 84 17.29 15.80 0.91
CA ILE A 84 17.45 17.18 1.30
C ILE A 84 16.78 17.37 2.67
N ILE A 85 17.48 18.04 3.59
CA ILE A 85 16.99 18.33 4.94
C ILE A 85 17.10 19.83 5.19
N ASP A 86 16.00 20.42 5.65
CA ASP A 86 15.92 21.78 6.13
C ASP A 86 15.38 21.76 7.57
N LEU A 87 16.08 22.37 8.51
CA LEU A 87 15.71 22.38 9.93
C LEU A 87 14.87 23.61 10.34
N GLU A 88 14.52 24.47 9.39
CA GLU A 88 13.79 25.73 9.66
C GLU A 88 12.57 25.91 8.74
N GLY A 89 12.51 25.20 7.60
CA GLY A 89 11.43 25.28 6.64
C GLY A 89 10.20 24.44 7.04
N ASP A 90 9.16 24.54 6.25
CA ASP A 90 7.91 23.77 6.41
C ASP A 90 7.59 22.91 5.17
N ALA A 91 6.40 22.30 5.17
CA ALA A 91 5.92 21.45 4.06
C ALA A 91 5.77 22.23 2.73
N GLU A 92 5.39 23.51 2.80
CA GLU A 92 5.24 24.35 1.59
C GLU A 92 6.62 24.73 1.04
N ASP A 93 7.61 24.99 1.90
CA ASP A 93 9.01 25.17 1.49
C ASP A 93 9.55 23.92 0.77
N ALA A 94 9.25 22.73 1.26
CA ALA A 94 9.63 21.46 0.59
C ALA A 94 9.04 21.37 -0.82
N LYS A 95 7.76 21.68 -0.98
CA LYS A 95 7.06 21.66 -2.26
C LYS A 95 7.61 22.71 -3.22
N ASN A 96 7.83 23.93 -2.74
CA ASN A 96 8.41 25.02 -3.54
C ASN A 96 9.84 24.69 -3.99
N LEU A 97 10.65 24.07 -3.14
CA LEU A 97 11.98 23.59 -3.49
C LEU A 97 11.92 22.53 -4.59
N PHE A 98 11.05 21.55 -4.47
CA PHE A 98 10.84 20.54 -5.50
C PHE A 98 10.45 21.14 -6.84
N GLN A 99 9.52 22.10 -6.86
CA GLN A 99 9.10 22.82 -8.07
C GLN A 99 10.26 23.62 -8.68
N CYS A 100 11.04 24.31 -7.86
CA CYS A 100 12.21 25.05 -8.32
C CYS A 100 13.23 24.13 -8.98
N ILE A 101 13.55 22.99 -8.36
CA ILE A 101 14.49 22.00 -8.91
C ILE A 101 13.98 21.44 -10.23
N THR A 102 12.72 21.00 -10.30
CA THR A 102 12.13 20.41 -11.50
C THR A 102 12.05 21.41 -12.67
N ASN A 103 11.71 22.67 -12.37
CA ASN A 103 11.71 23.73 -13.38
C ASN A 103 13.12 24.01 -13.92
N SER A 104 14.13 24.07 -13.05
CA SER A 104 15.53 24.28 -13.44
C SER A 104 16.04 23.13 -14.32
N ILE A 105 15.68 21.89 -14.01
CA ILE A 105 16.04 20.73 -14.80
C ILE A 105 15.37 20.78 -16.17
N ASN A 106 14.04 21.05 -16.23
CA ASN A 106 13.32 21.16 -17.47
C ASN A 106 13.87 22.25 -18.38
N GLN A 107 14.21 23.40 -17.82
CA GLN A 107 14.84 24.50 -18.58
C GLN A 107 16.18 24.08 -19.16
N LEU A 108 17.05 23.47 -18.36
CA LEU A 108 18.40 23.03 -18.79
C LEU A 108 18.33 21.98 -19.91
N LEU A 109 17.33 21.10 -19.89
CA LEU A 109 17.15 20.08 -20.92
C LEU A 109 16.56 20.64 -22.22
N ASN A 110 15.62 21.58 -22.12
CA ASN A 110 15.03 22.26 -23.29
C ASN A 110 16.08 23.09 -24.06
N ASP A 111 16.96 23.78 -23.35
CA ASP A 111 18.02 24.61 -23.94
C ASP A 111 18.99 23.78 -24.83
N LYS A 112 19.14 22.50 -24.52
CA LYS A 112 20.03 21.60 -25.26
C LYS A 112 19.39 20.86 -26.45
N LYS A 113 18.13 21.16 -26.79
CA LYS A 113 17.35 20.50 -27.86
C LYS A 113 17.33 18.97 -27.78
N GLN A 114 17.49 18.41 -26.60
CA GLN A 114 17.55 16.97 -26.35
C GLN A 114 16.25 16.50 -25.72
N LYS A 115 15.52 15.63 -26.42
CA LYS A 115 14.31 15.00 -25.90
C LYS A 115 14.70 13.84 -24.98
N ILE A 116 14.89 14.13 -23.69
CA ILE A 116 15.08 13.12 -22.67
C ILE A 116 13.77 13.01 -21.90
N TYR A 117 13.23 11.80 -21.83
CA TYR A 117 12.02 11.52 -21.09
C TYR A 117 12.39 10.84 -19.77
N PHE A 118 12.31 11.56 -18.69
CA PHE A 118 12.34 11.03 -17.34
C PHE A 118 11.42 11.87 -16.46
N SER A 119 11.03 11.32 -15.32
CA SER A 119 10.29 12.05 -14.31
C SER A 119 11.06 12.03 -12.99
N ILE A 120 10.75 12.96 -12.12
CA ILE A 120 11.30 13.01 -10.77
C ILE A 120 10.15 12.85 -9.80
N ALA A 121 10.21 11.78 -9.00
CA ALA A 121 9.33 11.59 -7.87
C ALA A 121 9.96 12.20 -6.63
N ALA A 122 9.14 12.79 -5.76
CA ALA A 122 9.58 13.31 -4.48
C ALA A 122 8.59 12.97 -3.37
N GLY A 123 9.11 12.36 -2.32
CA GLY A 123 8.42 12.18 -1.04
C GLY A 123 8.95 13.16 -0.01
N ALA A 124 8.07 13.88 0.68
CA ALA A 124 8.45 14.82 1.73
C ALA A 124 7.75 14.47 3.05
N ILE A 125 8.39 14.83 4.15
CA ILE A 125 7.80 14.85 5.48
C ILE A 125 8.08 16.18 6.15
N GLU A 126 7.10 16.68 6.88
CA GLU A 126 7.31 17.74 7.85
C GLU A 126 7.82 17.14 9.15
N LEU A 127 8.91 17.68 9.64
CA LEU A 127 9.63 17.12 10.77
C LEU A 127 9.01 17.66 12.07
N SER A 128 8.51 16.75 12.89
CA SER A 128 7.86 17.05 14.17
C SER A 128 8.36 16.12 15.27
N LYS A 129 7.91 16.35 16.52
CA LYS A 129 8.24 15.51 17.68
C LYS A 129 7.89 14.02 17.51
N GLU A 130 7.06 13.68 16.54
CA GLU A 130 6.65 12.29 16.27
C GLU A 130 7.74 11.48 15.55
N PHE A 131 8.75 12.15 14.99
CA PHE A 131 9.83 11.54 14.23
C PHE A 131 11.12 11.49 15.09
N TYR A 132 11.17 10.54 16.03
CA TYR A 132 12.27 10.42 17.00
C TYR A 132 13.51 9.69 16.49
N SER A 133 13.44 9.00 15.35
CA SER A 133 14.56 8.23 14.82
C SER A 133 14.73 8.41 13.32
N TYR A 134 15.97 8.29 12.89
CA TYR A 134 16.33 8.29 11.47
C TYR A 134 15.57 7.22 10.67
N ASP A 135 15.50 6.00 11.20
CA ASP A 135 14.81 4.89 10.54
C ASP A 135 13.33 5.21 10.30
N ARG A 136 12.67 5.85 11.27
CA ARG A 136 11.27 6.26 11.13
C ARG A 136 11.09 7.33 10.07
N VAL A 137 12.00 8.30 10.02
CA VAL A 137 12.00 9.33 8.98
C VAL A 137 12.19 8.72 7.61
N LEU A 138 13.14 7.80 7.45
CA LEU A 138 13.36 7.10 6.19
C LEU A 138 12.17 6.23 5.79
N GLU A 139 11.54 5.53 6.72
CA GLU A 139 10.33 4.75 6.45
C GLU A 139 9.21 5.64 5.87
N CYS A 140 8.96 6.79 6.49
CA CYS A 140 7.95 7.74 6.05
C CYS A 140 8.30 8.42 4.72
N LEU A 141 9.57 8.74 4.49
CA LEU A 141 10.06 9.28 3.23
C LEU A 141 9.93 8.24 2.09
N ASN A 142 10.34 7.00 2.32
CA ASN A 142 10.19 5.93 1.34
C ASN A 142 8.71 5.67 1.03
N PHE A 143 7.84 5.68 2.05
CA PHE A 143 6.41 5.60 1.85
C PHE A 143 5.91 6.73 0.94
N SER A 144 6.29 7.97 1.23
CA SER A 144 5.88 9.15 0.45
C SER A 144 6.43 9.11 -0.97
N LEU A 145 7.69 8.70 -1.14
CA LEU A 145 8.32 8.55 -2.45
C LEU A 145 7.60 7.51 -3.31
N ASN A 146 7.32 6.32 -2.74
CA ASN A 146 6.57 5.27 -3.45
C ASN A 146 5.16 5.74 -3.87
N ARG A 147 4.54 6.67 -3.12
CA ARG A 147 3.25 7.27 -3.51
C ARG A 147 3.38 8.32 -4.60
N ALA A 148 4.54 8.96 -4.70
CA ALA A 148 4.84 9.93 -5.76
C ALA A 148 5.28 9.25 -7.06
N GLU A 149 5.81 8.02 -7.03
CA GLU A 149 6.26 7.29 -8.23
C GLU A 149 5.11 7.00 -9.21
N GLY A 150 5.38 7.00 -10.50
CA GLY A 150 4.45 6.63 -11.56
C GLY A 150 4.69 7.38 -12.88
N PHE A 151 4.12 6.86 -13.98
CA PHE A 151 4.44 7.23 -15.37
C PHE A 151 4.01 8.64 -15.82
N ASN A 152 3.40 9.48 -15.00
CA ASN A 152 2.77 10.73 -15.45
C ASN A 152 3.47 12.00 -14.94
N GLY A 153 4.76 12.16 -15.23
CA GLY A 153 5.49 13.41 -14.96
C GLY A 153 5.98 13.56 -13.51
N ASN A 154 6.56 14.71 -13.21
CA ASN A 154 7.10 15.00 -11.88
C ASN A 154 6.01 15.05 -10.83
N LYS A 155 6.15 14.24 -9.78
CA LYS A 155 5.17 14.13 -8.70
C LYS A 155 5.80 14.39 -7.34
N PHE A 156 5.04 15.08 -6.51
CA PHE A 156 5.37 15.37 -5.12
C PHE A 156 4.29 14.79 -4.20
N TYR A 157 4.69 14.09 -3.16
CA TYR A 157 3.78 13.58 -2.14
C TYR A 157 4.28 13.99 -0.75
N LEU A 158 3.46 14.74 -0.02
CA LEU A 158 3.71 15.04 1.38
C LEU A 158 3.18 13.88 2.24
N PHE A 159 3.97 13.45 3.20
CA PHE A 159 3.58 12.38 4.13
C PHE A 159 2.29 12.72 4.87
N ASP A 160 1.37 11.77 4.85
CA ASP A 160 0.11 11.81 5.58
C ASP A 160 0.05 10.62 6.53
N MET A 161 0.13 10.88 7.84
CA MET A 161 0.09 9.88 8.89
C MET A 161 -1.20 9.05 8.84
N GLN A 162 -2.35 9.68 8.61
CA GLN A 162 -3.63 8.99 8.55
C GLN A 162 -3.70 8.04 7.35
N HIS A 163 -3.17 8.48 6.22
CA HIS A 163 -3.07 7.63 5.04
C HIS A 163 -2.11 6.45 5.27
N TYR A 164 -0.96 6.72 5.89
CA TYR A 164 0.02 5.68 6.25
C TYR A 164 -0.60 4.61 7.17
N ILE A 165 -1.28 5.03 8.26
CA ILE A 165 -1.94 4.11 9.20
C ILE A 165 -3.00 3.27 8.49
N ARG A 166 -3.84 3.88 7.63
CA ARG A 166 -4.85 3.14 6.86
C ARG A 166 -4.23 2.08 5.94
N LEU A 167 -3.12 2.38 5.28
CA LEU A 167 -2.45 1.41 4.40
C LEU A 167 -1.76 0.29 5.18
N LYS A 168 -1.11 0.61 6.30
CA LYS A 168 -0.54 -0.42 7.21
C LYS A 168 -1.63 -1.35 7.72
N ARG A 169 -2.78 -0.82 8.14
CA ARG A 169 -3.93 -1.62 8.57
C ARG A 169 -4.42 -2.57 7.47
N LYS A 170 -4.55 -2.07 6.22
CA LYS A 170 -4.93 -2.91 5.08
C LYS A 170 -3.90 -4.02 4.81
N GLU A 171 -2.62 -3.71 4.91
CA GLU A 171 -1.54 -4.69 4.73
C GLU A 171 -1.59 -5.79 5.80
N GLU A 172 -1.83 -5.42 7.07
CA GLU A 172 -1.97 -6.37 8.18
C GLU A 172 -3.18 -7.29 7.98
N ILE A 173 -4.35 -6.74 7.63
CA ILE A 173 -5.55 -7.53 7.34
C ILE A 173 -5.30 -8.47 6.16
N LEU A 174 -4.67 -8.00 5.09
CA LEU A 174 -4.38 -8.82 3.92
C LEU A 174 -3.41 -9.97 4.24
N LYS A 175 -2.36 -9.71 5.02
CA LYS A 175 -1.45 -10.76 5.52
C LYS A 175 -2.18 -11.82 6.34
N HIS A 176 -3.12 -11.39 7.20
CA HIS A 176 -3.92 -12.29 7.99
C HIS A 176 -4.88 -13.12 7.10
N ILE A 177 -5.52 -12.51 6.10
CA ILE A 177 -6.36 -13.21 5.13
C ILE A 177 -5.57 -14.30 4.39
N TYR A 178 -4.37 -13.98 3.90
CA TYR A 178 -3.51 -14.98 3.25
C TYR A 178 -3.13 -16.12 4.20
N TRP A 179 -2.82 -15.79 5.44
CA TRP A 179 -2.53 -16.79 6.45
C TRP A 179 -3.77 -17.68 6.71
N ALA A 180 -4.94 -17.10 6.95
CA ALA A 180 -6.20 -17.79 7.21
C ALA A 180 -6.57 -18.77 6.08
N ILE A 181 -6.47 -18.36 4.82
CA ILE A 181 -6.76 -19.22 3.66
C ILE A 181 -5.83 -20.44 3.61
N ASN A 182 -4.56 -20.30 4.02
CA ASN A 182 -3.60 -21.40 4.05
C ASN A 182 -3.69 -22.26 5.34
N HIS A 183 -4.56 -21.89 6.29
CA HIS A 183 -4.80 -22.61 7.54
C HIS A 183 -6.30 -22.91 7.70
N ASP A 184 -6.87 -23.56 6.69
CA ASP A 184 -8.28 -24.04 6.67
C ASP A 184 -9.29 -22.94 7.03
N PHE A 185 -9.05 -21.71 6.58
CA PHE A 185 -9.87 -20.51 6.82
C PHE A 185 -9.98 -20.12 8.30
N GLU A 186 -9.01 -20.49 9.14
CA GLU A 186 -8.97 -20.10 10.55
C GLU A 186 -9.11 -18.59 10.72
N GLY A 187 -10.04 -18.17 11.60
CA GLY A 187 -10.41 -16.79 11.81
C GLY A 187 -11.59 -16.30 10.97
N PHE A 188 -11.96 -17.01 9.88
CA PHE A 188 -13.23 -16.77 9.23
C PHE A 188 -14.36 -17.51 9.95
N GLU A 189 -15.48 -16.81 10.17
CA GLU A 189 -16.68 -17.33 10.83
C GLU A 189 -17.94 -16.94 10.04
N LEU A 190 -18.98 -17.76 10.11
CA LEU A 190 -20.31 -17.40 9.60
C LEU A 190 -21.25 -17.14 10.78
N TYR A 191 -21.86 -15.97 10.75
CA TYR A 191 -22.95 -15.59 11.64
C TYR A 191 -24.25 -15.70 10.85
N TYR A 192 -25.32 -16.13 11.52
CA TYR A 192 -26.63 -16.31 10.90
C TYR A 192 -27.62 -15.33 11.49
N GLN A 193 -28.12 -14.42 10.65
CA GLN A 193 -29.13 -13.44 11.05
C GLN A 193 -30.51 -13.94 10.66
N PRO A 194 -31.44 -14.14 11.62
CA PRO A 194 -32.78 -14.62 11.32
C PRO A 194 -33.66 -13.54 10.69
N ILE A 195 -34.41 -13.93 9.66
CA ILE A 195 -35.50 -13.16 9.06
C ILE A 195 -36.80 -13.83 9.49
N ILE A 196 -37.63 -13.05 10.17
CA ILE A 196 -38.85 -13.51 10.83
C ILE A 196 -40.08 -13.07 10.03
N ASP A 197 -41.03 -13.99 9.82
CA ASP A 197 -42.36 -13.64 9.32
C ASP A 197 -43.10 -12.83 10.38
N ILE A 198 -43.62 -11.65 10.00
CA ILE A 198 -44.25 -10.70 10.93
C ILE A 198 -45.56 -11.28 11.52
N ASN A 199 -46.31 -12.07 10.74
CA ASN A 199 -47.61 -12.60 11.12
C ASN A 199 -47.48 -13.82 12.02
N THR A 200 -46.64 -14.77 11.63
CA THR A 200 -46.46 -16.07 12.33
C THR A 200 -45.40 -16.00 13.44
N LYS A 201 -44.56 -14.96 13.44
CA LYS A 201 -43.42 -14.82 14.35
C LYS A 201 -42.38 -15.95 14.22
N SER A 202 -42.46 -16.74 13.18
CA SER A 202 -41.55 -17.85 12.91
C SER A 202 -40.34 -17.38 12.07
N ILE A 203 -39.18 -18.03 12.25
CA ILE A 203 -38.00 -17.84 11.41
C ILE A 203 -38.26 -18.54 10.07
N ILE A 204 -38.18 -17.78 8.98
CA ILE A 204 -38.40 -18.28 7.63
C ILE A 204 -37.11 -18.39 6.80
N THR A 205 -36.14 -17.55 7.12
CA THR A 205 -34.86 -17.49 6.40
C THR A 205 -33.74 -17.09 7.36
N LEU A 206 -32.55 -17.61 7.12
CA LEU A 206 -31.31 -17.10 7.73
C LEU A 206 -30.47 -16.41 6.66
N GLU A 207 -29.84 -15.32 7.02
CA GLU A 207 -28.80 -14.69 6.20
C GLU A 207 -27.43 -15.05 6.76
N ALA A 208 -26.59 -15.70 5.95
CA ALA A 208 -25.21 -16.02 6.32
C ALA A 208 -24.31 -14.81 6.12
N LEU A 209 -23.70 -14.36 7.19
CA LEU A 209 -22.91 -13.14 7.24
C LEU A 209 -21.46 -13.48 7.61
N LEU A 210 -20.55 -13.25 6.69
CA LEU A 210 -19.13 -13.51 6.89
C LEU A 210 -18.53 -12.56 7.95
N ARG A 211 -17.74 -13.13 8.86
CA ARG A 211 -16.94 -12.43 9.85
C ARG A 211 -15.48 -12.82 9.71
N LEU A 212 -14.60 -11.92 10.07
CA LEU A 212 -13.16 -12.19 10.14
C LEU A 212 -12.65 -11.73 11.51
N LYS A 213 -12.09 -12.66 12.26
CA LYS A 213 -11.43 -12.42 13.52
C LYS A 213 -9.92 -12.43 13.33
N MET A 214 -9.26 -11.37 13.75
CA MET A 214 -7.80 -11.24 13.69
C MET A 214 -7.29 -10.97 15.12
N LYS A 215 -6.55 -11.90 15.69
CA LYS A 215 -6.21 -11.90 17.13
C LYS A 215 -7.50 -11.88 17.96
N ASP A 216 -7.72 -10.83 18.77
CA ASP A 216 -8.90 -10.68 19.62
C ASP A 216 -9.93 -9.67 19.06
N GLU A 217 -9.78 -9.23 17.84
CA GLU A 217 -10.60 -8.19 17.19
C GLU A 217 -11.38 -8.76 16.00
N TYR A 218 -12.68 -8.43 15.90
CA TYR A 218 -13.45 -8.64 14.68
C TYR A 218 -13.23 -7.48 13.71
N ILE A 219 -12.73 -7.81 12.51
CA ILE A 219 -12.55 -6.84 11.44
C ILE A 219 -13.91 -6.54 10.80
N GLN A 220 -14.17 -5.27 10.57
CA GLN A 220 -15.44 -4.89 9.94
C GLN A 220 -15.55 -5.45 8.51
N PRO A 221 -16.71 -6.01 8.11
CA PRO A 221 -16.90 -6.57 6.76
C PRO A 221 -16.47 -5.63 5.64
N LYS A 222 -16.75 -4.34 5.77
CA LYS A 222 -16.38 -3.32 4.79
C LYS A 222 -14.85 -3.22 4.58
N GLU A 223 -14.05 -3.49 5.62
CA GLU A 223 -12.59 -3.43 5.50
C GLU A 223 -12.04 -4.63 4.74
N PHE A 224 -12.44 -5.85 5.10
CA PHE A 224 -11.82 -7.05 4.53
C PHE A 224 -12.50 -7.53 3.24
N ILE A 225 -13.82 -7.37 3.05
CA ILE A 225 -14.50 -7.79 1.82
C ILE A 225 -13.93 -7.03 0.61
N SER A 226 -13.71 -5.72 0.74
CA SER A 226 -13.10 -4.95 -0.36
C SER A 226 -11.68 -5.41 -0.70
N LEU A 227 -10.90 -5.87 0.29
CA LEU A 227 -9.58 -6.45 0.06
C LEU A 227 -9.67 -7.81 -0.62
N LEU A 228 -10.60 -8.67 -0.20
CA LEU A 228 -10.87 -9.96 -0.84
C LEU A 228 -11.24 -9.80 -2.32
N GLU A 229 -12.07 -8.81 -2.66
CA GLU A 229 -12.48 -8.52 -4.03
C GLU A 229 -11.33 -7.99 -4.89
N GLN A 230 -10.59 -6.99 -4.38
CA GLN A 230 -9.44 -6.39 -5.08
C GLN A 230 -8.32 -7.39 -5.37
N THR A 231 -8.13 -8.38 -4.50
CA THR A 231 -7.09 -9.40 -4.63
C THR A 231 -7.58 -10.72 -5.24
N HIS A 232 -8.86 -10.82 -5.60
CA HIS A 232 -9.54 -12.04 -6.04
C HIS A 232 -9.57 -13.18 -5.01
N LEU A 233 -9.13 -12.93 -3.77
CA LEU A 233 -9.23 -13.90 -2.67
C LEU A 233 -10.67 -14.16 -2.23
N ILE A 234 -11.61 -13.35 -2.68
CA ILE A 234 -13.05 -13.59 -2.53
C ILE A 234 -13.49 -14.90 -3.18
N LEU A 235 -12.75 -15.42 -4.17
CA LEU A 235 -13.09 -16.68 -4.84
C LEU A 235 -12.92 -17.89 -3.90
N PRO A 236 -11.73 -18.18 -3.34
CA PRO A 236 -11.58 -19.28 -2.40
C PRO A 236 -12.38 -19.09 -1.11
N VAL A 237 -12.43 -17.86 -0.57
CA VAL A 237 -13.22 -17.56 0.63
C VAL A 237 -14.72 -17.75 0.36
N GLY A 238 -15.22 -17.27 -0.76
CA GLY A 238 -16.63 -17.41 -1.10
C GLY A 238 -17.05 -18.86 -1.36
N ARG A 239 -16.15 -19.71 -1.89
CA ARG A 239 -16.39 -21.16 -1.99
C ARG A 239 -16.54 -21.78 -0.59
N TRP A 240 -15.65 -21.44 0.33
CA TRP A 240 -15.72 -21.88 1.73
C TRP A 240 -17.02 -21.40 2.39
N VAL A 241 -17.40 -20.13 2.21
CA VAL A 241 -18.64 -19.54 2.74
C VAL A 241 -19.86 -20.32 2.25
N LEU A 242 -19.95 -20.57 0.95
CA LEU A 242 -21.07 -21.32 0.38
C LEU A 242 -21.14 -22.75 0.94
N LYS A 243 -20.02 -23.46 0.98
CA LYS A 243 -19.97 -24.83 1.53
C LYS A 243 -20.41 -24.85 2.98
N THR A 244 -19.81 -24.02 3.83
CA THR A 244 -20.10 -23.94 5.27
C THR A 244 -21.56 -23.52 5.54
N ALA A 245 -22.09 -22.55 4.78
CA ALA A 245 -23.49 -22.14 4.91
C ALA A 245 -24.46 -23.25 4.54
N MET A 246 -24.18 -24.02 3.51
CA MET A 246 -25.03 -25.13 3.07
C MET A 246 -24.96 -26.32 4.04
N GLU A 247 -23.80 -26.64 4.59
CA GLU A 247 -23.65 -27.65 5.64
C GLU A 247 -24.48 -27.26 6.86
N SER A 248 -24.34 -26.05 7.35
CA SER A 248 -25.13 -25.52 8.48
C SER A 248 -26.63 -25.46 8.20
N TRP A 249 -27.01 -25.06 6.98
CA TRP A 249 -28.42 -25.07 6.55
C TRP A 249 -29.03 -26.47 6.61
N LYS A 250 -28.32 -27.51 6.16
CA LYS A 250 -28.78 -28.88 6.18
C LYS A 250 -29.04 -29.40 7.59
N GLU A 251 -28.18 -29.07 8.55
CA GLU A 251 -28.39 -29.39 9.96
C GLU A 251 -29.60 -28.64 10.54
N LEU A 252 -29.71 -27.35 10.27
CA LEU A 252 -30.78 -26.51 10.79
C LEU A 252 -32.14 -26.84 10.19
N GLN A 253 -32.22 -27.31 8.97
CA GLN A 253 -33.47 -27.77 8.36
C GLN A 253 -34.10 -28.96 9.09
N GLN A 254 -33.30 -29.78 9.78
CA GLN A 254 -33.82 -30.87 10.62
C GLN A 254 -34.59 -30.34 11.84
N LEU A 255 -34.19 -29.16 12.33
CA LEU A 255 -34.84 -28.52 13.48
C LEU A 255 -35.97 -27.58 13.05
N ILE A 256 -35.85 -26.93 11.90
CA ILE A 256 -36.82 -25.97 11.36
C ILE A 256 -37.15 -26.37 9.93
N PRO A 257 -38.13 -27.24 9.70
CA PRO A 257 -38.53 -27.65 8.37
C PRO A 257 -38.96 -26.49 7.47
N GLY A 258 -38.41 -26.43 6.26
CA GLY A 258 -38.70 -25.35 5.30
C GLY A 258 -37.87 -24.09 5.48
N LEU A 259 -36.88 -24.08 6.39
CA LEU A 259 -35.92 -22.97 6.56
C LEU A 259 -35.19 -22.72 5.27
N LYS A 260 -35.04 -21.44 4.89
CA LYS A 260 -34.21 -20.97 3.77
C LYS A 260 -32.91 -20.38 4.25
N MET A 261 -31.88 -20.36 3.40
CA MET A 261 -30.59 -19.74 3.66
C MET A 261 -30.25 -18.76 2.53
N ASN A 262 -29.96 -17.50 2.89
CA ASN A 262 -29.44 -16.52 1.97
C ASN A 262 -27.93 -16.41 2.15
N VAL A 263 -27.18 -16.43 1.05
CA VAL A 263 -25.73 -16.23 1.04
C VAL A 263 -25.42 -15.11 0.07
N ASN A 264 -24.70 -14.10 0.55
CA ASN A 264 -24.27 -12.96 -0.28
C ASN A 264 -23.10 -13.39 -1.17
N MET A 265 -23.19 -13.07 -2.45
CA MET A 265 -22.12 -13.28 -3.43
C MET A 265 -21.64 -11.95 -3.99
N SER A 266 -20.33 -11.77 -4.10
CA SER A 266 -19.76 -10.58 -4.73
C SER A 266 -19.88 -10.64 -6.26
N PHE A 267 -19.87 -9.48 -6.90
CA PHE A 267 -19.85 -9.38 -8.36
C PHE A 267 -18.64 -10.09 -8.99
N VAL A 268 -17.49 -10.08 -8.32
CA VAL A 268 -16.29 -10.81 -8.76
C VAL A 268 -16.53 -12.32 -8.85
N GLN A 269 -17.28 -12.90 -7.92
CA GLN A 269 -17.64 -14.31 -7.93
C GLN A 269 -18.66 -14.64 -9.04
N VAL A 270 -19.72 -13.83 -9.13
CA VAL A 270 -20.80 -14.06 -10.12
C VAL A 270 -20.28 -13.96 -11.55
N ASN A 271 -19.34 -13.06 -11.80
CA ASN A 271 -18.76 -12.82 -13.12
C ASN A 271 -17.72 -13.88 -13.56
N GLN A 272 -17.46 -14.93 -12.76
CA GLN A 272 -16.62 -16.05 -13.19
C GLN A 272 -17.38 -16.96 -14.15
N ASN A 273 -16.73 -17.37 -15.24
CA ASN A 273 -17.34 -18.23 -16.26
C ASN A 273 -17.91 -19.56 -15.71
N ASN A 274 -17.37 -20.03 -14.58
CA ASN A 274 -17.77 -21.29 -13.93
C ASN A 274 -18.52 -21.09 -12.61
N SER A 275 -19.05 -19.90 -12.33
CA SER A 275 -19.73 -19.59 -11.05
C SER A 275 -20.92 -20.52 -10.78
N VAL A 276 -21.76 -20.78 -11.77
CA VAL A 276 -22.92 -21.70 -11.65
C VAL A 276 -22.45 -23.13 -11.43
N GLN A 277 -21.43 -23.57 -12.17
CA GLN A 277 -20.90 -24.93 -12.04
C GLN A 277 -20.31 -25.18 -10.66
N MET A 278 -19.58 -24.17 -10.11
CA MET A 278 -19.03 -24.21 -8.74
C MET A 278 -20.13 -24.43 -7.69
N ILE A 279 -21.25 -23.72 -7.80
CA ILE A 279 -22.40 -23.89 -6.89
C ILE A 279 -22.98 -25.31 -7.01
N ILE A 280 -23.19 -25.81 -8.24
CA ILE A 280 -23.68 -27.15 -8.49
C ILE A 280 -22.75 -28.20 -7.89
N ASP A 281 -21.44 -28.03 -8.03
CA ASP A 281 -20.45 -28.97 -7.50
C ASP A 281 -20.46 -29.00 -5.98
N ILE A 282 -20.59 -27.83 -5.30
CA ILE A 282 -20.74 -27.75 -3.85
C ILE A 282 -22.03 -28.48 -3.39
N ILE A 283 -23.16 -28.27 -4.07
CA ILE A 283 -24.42 -28.96 -3.76
C ILE A 283 -24.24 -30.47 -3.83
N LYS A 284 -23.64 -30.98 -4.91
CA LYS A 284 -23.37 -32.40 -5.05
C LYS A 284 -22.45 -32.96 -3.99
N GLU A 285 -21.38 -32.23 -3.65
CA GLU A 285 -20.41 -32.60 -2.60
C GLU A 285 -21.11 -32.79 -1.24
N ILE A 286 -22.03 -31.89 -0.89
CA ILE A 286 -22.78 -31.93 0.38
C ILE A 286 -23.84 -33.05 0.37
N ASP A 287 -24.50 -33.31 -0.76
CA ASP A 287 -25.50 -34.37 -0.87
C ASP A 287 -24.87 -35.76 -0.82
N THR A 288 -23.66 -35.94 -1.35
CA THR A 288 -22.93 -37.23 -1.32
C THR A 288 -22.31 -37.56 0.03
N THR A 289 -22.08 -36.61 0.91
CA THR A 289 -21.54 -36.87 2.26
C THR A 289 -22.56 -37.47 3.25
N LEU A 290 -23.78 -37.75 2.83
CA LEU A 290 -24.85 -38.34 3.64
C LEU A 290 -25.27 -39.75 3.21
N LEU A 291 -24.58 -40.33 2.23
CA LEU A 291 -24.69 -41.74 1.88
C LEU A 291 -23.58 -42.56 2.56
#